data_0cbacab48136337a8a933e62949bf836
#
_entry.id   0cbacab48136337a8a933e62949bf836
#
_cell.length_a   1.000
_cell.length_b   1.000
_cell.length_c   1.000
_cell.angle_alpha   90.00
_cell.angle_beta   90.00
_cell.angle_gamma   90.00
#
_symmetry.space_group_name_H-M   'P 1'
#
loop_
_entity.id
_entity.type
_entity.pdbx_description
1 polymer ?
#
loop_
_entity_poly.entity_id
_entity_poly.type
_entity_poly.pdbx_seq_one_letter_code
_entity_poly.pdbx_strand_id
1 'polypeptide(L)'
;YFVQDLAATPLDHVEPADTKGNRLLIEENMAEECLRVYRTKGEYWGKERAVVITYNPATARKQRYAFDSKLEAMRQELLSMRTKVREQAPQWRKPDVIRERYLRLCERLHMPSQAYELKFEKSGEALSMSFRKDVPFVSHKQAMFGKNIIITDNTDWTTGDIVEASLDRWQVESRFRSSKDEDLVGTRPLRHWTDSKIRCHLFTCVVAMTYLRRIELKMNAAGLKRSA
;
A
#
# COMPACT_ATOMS: atom_id res chain seq x y z
N TYR A 1 -8.61 -10.93 -10.65
CA TYR A 1 -7.54 -11.57 -11.42
C TYR A 1 -6.17 -11.24 -10.83
N PHE A 2 -5.77 -9.99 -10.72
CA PHE A 2 -4.44 -9.56 -10.23
C PHE A 2 -4.09 -10.03 -8.82
N VAL A 3 -5.08 -10.16 -7.94
CA VAL A 3 -4.84 -10.45 -6.52
C VAL A 3 -4.42 -11.91 -6.31
N GLN A 4 -4.99 -12.85 -7.07
CA GLN A 4 -4.64 -14.27 -6.97
C GLN A 4 -3.25 -14.53 -7.52
N ASP A 5 -2.93 -13.96 -8.69
CA ASP A 5 -1.61 -14.09 -9.31
C ASP A 5 -0.52 -13.48 -8.42
N LEU A 6 -0.81 -12.36 -7.75
CA LEU A 6 0.11 -11.70 -6.85
C LEU A 6 0.45 -12.57 -5.63
N ALA A 7 -0.54 -13.21 -5.00
CA ALA A 7 -0.33 -14.09 -3.85
C ALA A 7 0.46 -15.34 -4.24
N ALA A 8 0.16 -15.91 -5.41
CA ALA A 8 0.76 -17.15 -5.90
C ALA A 8 2.17 -16.97 -6.50
N THR A 9 2.59 -15.72 -6.81
CA THR A 9 3.90 -15.49 -7.43
C THR A 9 5.03 -15.93 -6.51
N PRO A 10 5.86 -16.92 -6.91
CA PRO A 10 6.99 -17.42 -6.12
C PRO A 10 8.15 -16.43 -6.22
N LEU A 11 8.29 -15.56 -5.23
CA LEU A 11 9.38 -14.57 -5.20
C LEU A 11 10.60 -15.03 -4.37
N ASP A 12 10.56 -16.24 -3.82
CA ASP A 12 11.64 -16.78 -2.99
C ASP A 12 12.89 -17.15 -3.79
N HIS A 13 12.73 -17.37 -5.10
CA HIS A 13 13.79 -17.81 -6.01
C HIS A 13 14.12 -16.78 -7.11
N VAL A 14 13.62 -15.57 -7.00
CA VAL A 14 13.79 -14.53 -8.04
C VAL A 14 14.99 -13.66 -7.71
N GLU A 15 15.80 -13.37 -8.73
CA GLU A 15 16.98 -12.55 -8.59
C GLU A 15 16.64 -11.13 -8.14
N PRO A 16 17.57 -10.44 -7.43
CA PRO A 16 17.43 -9.03 -7.13
C PRO A 16 17.26 -8.21 -8.42
N ALA A 17 16.39 -7.20 -8.38
CA ALA A 17 16.26 -6.26 -9.48
C ALA A 17 17.59 -5.51 -9.68
N ASP A 18 18.02 -5.32 -10.93
CA ASP A 18 19.15 -4.45 -11.22
C ASP A 18 18.73 -2.99 -11.09
N THR A 19 18.74 -2.48 -9.87
CA THR A 19 18.43 -1.10 -9.51
C THR A 19 19.57 -0.49 -8.71
N LYS A 20 19.69 0.84 -8.74
CA LYS A 20 20.70 1.57 -7.95
C LYS A 20 20.60 1.25 -6.47
N GLY A 21 19.38 1.17 -5.93
CA GLY A 21 19.15 0.85 -4.52
C GLY A 21 19.63 -0.55 -4.16
N ASN A 22 19.41 -1.55 -5.00
CA ASN A 22 19.89 -2.91 -4.76
C ASN A 22 21.41 -3.01 -4.85
N ARG A 23 22.03 -2.31 -5.79
CA ARG A 23 23.50 -2.27 -5.90
C ARG A 23 24.13 -1.77 -4.61
N LEU A 24 23.61 -0.69 -4.02
CA LEU A 24 24.06 -0.18 -2.72
C LEU A 24 23.87 -1.21 -1.58
N LEU A 25 22.70 -1.87 -1.51
CA LEU A 25 22.43 -2.90 -0.51
C LEU A 25 23.37 -4.09 -0.64
N ILE A 26 23.72 -4.49 -1.86
CA ILE A 26 24.69 -5.58 -2.10
C ILE A 26 26.08 -5.15 -1.64
N GLU A 27 26.51 -3.93 -1.92
CA GLU A 27 27.79 -3.37 -1.45
C GLU A 27 27.88 -3.30 0.09
N GLU A 28 26.73 -3.06 0.75
CA GLU A 28 26.61 -3.05 2.21
C GLU A 28 26.38 -4.45 2.84
N ASN A 29 26.51 -5.53 2.07
CA ASN A 29 26.21 -6.91 2.49
C ASN A 29 24.78 -7.15 3.00
N MET A 30 23.83 -6.39 2.48
CA MET A 30 22.39 -6.49 2.82
C MET A 30 21.57 -7.10 1.67
N ALA A 31 22.08 -8.09 0.97
CA ALA A 31 21.45 -8.73 -0.18
C ALA A 31 20.04 -9.29 0.11
N GLU A 32 19.77 -9.70 1.36
CA GLU A 32 18.44 -10.17 1.79
C GLU A 32 17.38 -9.07 1.81
N GLU A 33 17.78 -7.80 1.91
CA GLU A 33 16.91 -6.64 1.87
C GLU A 33 16.62 -6.15 0.43
N CYS A 34 17.29 -6.72 -0.57
CA CYS A 34 17.13 -6.33 -1.95
C CYS A 34 15.69 -6.51 -2.43
N LEU A 35 15.25 -5.56 -3.26
CA LEU A 35 14.02 -5.67 -4.00
C LEU A 35 14.11 -6.83 -4.99
N ARG A 36 13.22 -7.80 -4.88
CA ARG A 36 13.14 -8.96 -5.78
C ARG A 36 12.09 -8.73 -6.84
N VAL A 37 12.27 -9.30 -8.01
CA VAL A 37 11.38 -9.11 -9.15
C VAL A 37 11.08 -10.41 -9.88
N TYR A 38 9.86 -10.48 -10.41
CA TYR A 38 9.42 -11.50 -11.34
C TYR A 38 8.82 -10.81 -12.56
N ARG A 39 9.30 -11.12 -13.74
CA ARG A 39 8.80 -10.57 -15.00
C ARG A 39 8.02 -11.61 -15.78
N THR A 40 6.87 -11.20 -16.27
CA THR A 40 6.04 -11.98 -17.17
C THR A 40 5.39 -11.07 -18.21
N LYS A 41 4.62 -11.65 -19.10
CA LYS A 41 3.80 -10.95 -20.08
C LYS A 41 2.34 -11.33 -19.87
N GLY A 42 1.44 -10.41 -20.18
CA GLY A 42 0.01 -10.66 -20.10
C GLY A 42 -0.76 -9.71 -21.03
N GLU A 43 -1.94 -10.14 -21.41
CA GLU A 43 -2.84 -9.30 -22.19
C GLU A 43 -3.71 -8.45 -21.25
N TYR A 44 -3.52 -7.13 -21.34
CA TYR A 44 -4.25 -6.15 -20.54
C TYR A 44 -4.75 -5.02 -21.42
N TRP A 45 -6.03 -4.70 -21.29
CA TRP A 45 -6.69 -3.66 -22.10
C TRP A 45 -6.50 -3.87 -23.61
N GLY A 46 -6.61 -5.15 -24.06
CA GLY A 46 -6.54 -5.51 -25.47
C GLY A 46 -5.14 -5.43 -26.10
N LYS A 47 -4.07 -5.40 -25.30
CA LYS A 47 -2.67 -5.40 -25.77
C LYS A 47 -1.80 -6.27 -24.89
N GLU A 48 -0.80 -6.92 -25.50
CA GLU A 48 0.28 -7.56 -24.74
C GLU A 48 1.11 -6.50 -24.03
N ARG A 49 1.33 -6.71 -22.73
CA ARG A 49 2.11 -5.81 -21.88
C ARG A 49 3.13 -6.57 -21.06
N ALA A 50 4.21 -5.89 -20.71
CA ALA A 50 5.13 -6.41 -19.71
C ALA A 50 4.51 -6.22 -18.32
N VAL A 51 4.59 -7.28 -17.53
CA VAL A 51 4.15 -7.30 -16.12
C VAL A 51 5.34 -7.61 -15.26
N VAL A 52 5.64 -6.73 -14.32
CA VAL A 52 6.72 -6.90 -13.36
C VAL A 52 6.12 -6.90 -11.97
N ILE A 53 6.28 -8.01 -11.26
CA ILE A 53 5.89 -8.13 -9.86
C ILE A 53 7.14 -7.90 -9.03
N THR A 54 7.09 -6.93 -8.12
CA THR A 54 8.18 -6.60 -7.22
C THR A 54 7.85 -7.05 -5.81
N TYR A 55 8.86 -7.44 -5.05
CA TYR A 55 8.76 -7.78 -3.63
C TYR A 55 9.82 -7.03 -2.83
N ASN A 56 9.36 -6.25 -1.86
CA ASN A 56 10.22 -5.53 -0.94
C ASN A 56 10.16 -6.18 0.46
N PRO A 57 11.23 -6.85 0.91
CA PRO A 57 11.25 -7.56 2.19
C PRO A 57 11.00 -6.64 3.39
N ALA A 58 11.59 -5.45 3.40
CA ALA A 58 11.41 -4.50 4.50
C ALA A 58 9.95 -4.02 4.62
N THR A 59 9.30 -3.76 3.46
CA THR A 59 7.89 -3.40 3.42
C THR A 59 7.00 -4.56 3.86
N ALA A 60 7.30 -5.79 3.42
CA ALA A 60 6.57 -6.99 3.82
C ALA A 60 6.61 -7.19 5.34
N ARG A 61 7.77 -7.05 5.98
CA ARG A 61 7.91 -7.14 7.45
C ARG A 61 7.08 -6.08 8.16
N LYS A 62 7.14 -4.81 7.72
CA LYS A 62 6.34 -3.72 8.31
C LYS A 62 4.84 -3.98 8.19
N GLN A 63 4.38 -4.40 7.01
CA GLN A 63 2.97 -4.71 6.77
C GLN A 63 2.50 -5.90 7.60
N ARG A 64 3.32 -6.96 7.71
CA ARG A 64 3.03 -8.14 8.52
C ARG A 64 2.92 -7.76 10.00
N TYR A 65 3.89 -7.05 10.54
CA TYR A 65 3.86 -6.60 11.93
C TYR A 65 2.61 -5.77 12.25
N ALA A 66 2.29 -4.79 11.39
CA ALA A 66 1.10 -3.96 11.57
C ALA A 66 -0.20 -4.76 11.49
N PHE A 67 -0.27 -5.71 10.56
CA PHE A 67 -1.44 -6.58 10.39
C PHE A 67 -1.62 -7.53 11.57
N ASP A 68 -0.55 -8.18 12.03
CA ASP A 68 -0.58 -9.11 13.16
C ASP A 68 -0.93 -8.40 14.47
N SER A 69 -0.43 -7.19 14.69
CA SER A 69 -0.82 -6.33 15.82
C SER A 69 -2.32 -6.01 15.81
N LYS A 70 -2.88 -5.71 14.64
CA LYS A 70 -4.32 -5.46 14.48
C LYS A 70 -5.15 -6.72 14.67
N LEU A 71 -4.67 -7.87 14.19
CA LEU A 71 -5.33 -9.17 14.42
C LEU A 71 -5.41 -9.48 15.91
N GLU A 72 -4.34 -9.23 16.67
CA GLU A 72 -4.35 -9.45 18.11
C GLU A 72 -5.30 -8.46 18.83
N ALA A 73 -5.31 -7.20 18.43
CA ALA A 73 -6.28 -6.23 18.95
C ALA A 73 -7.74 -6.67 18.70
N MET A 74 -8.04 -7.16 17.47
CA MET A 74 -9.36 -7.74 17.15
C MET A 74 -9.68 -8.93 18.06
N ARG A 75 -8.71 -9.82 18.28
CA ARG A 75 -8.89 -11.01 19.12
C ARG A 75 -9.24 -10.61 20.56
N GLN A 76 -8.57 -9.63 21.14
CA GLN A 76 -8.83 -9.15 22.48
C GLN A 76 -10.24 -8.54 22.61
N GLU A 77 -10.66 -7.75 21.62
CA GLU A 77 -12.02 -7.20 21.59
C GLU A 77 -13.08 -8.30 21.43
N LEU A 78 -12.84 -9.30 20.61
CA LEU A 78 -13.73 -10.45 20.44
C LEU A 78 -13.84 -11.29 21.72
N LEU A 79 -12.75 -11.45 22.49
CA LEU A 79 -12.78 -12.08 23.81
C LEU A 79 -13.66 -11.28 24.78
N SER A 80 -13.53 -9.96 24.81
CA SER A 80 -14.39 -9.08 25.59
C SER A 80 -15.86 -9.21 25.19
N MET A 81 -16.16 -9.20 23.89
CA MET A 81 -17.51 -9.40 23.37
C MET A 81 -18.09 -10.76 23.82
N ARG A 82 -17.30 -11.83 23.69
CA ARG A 82 -17.70 -13.18 24.12
C ARG A 82 -18.05 -13.25 25.62
N THR A 83 -17.29 -12.58 26.46
CA THR A 83 -17.56 -12.49 27.89
C THR A 83 -18.90 -11.81 28.16
N LYS A 84 -19.16 -10.66 27.52
CA LYS A 84 -20.44 -9.93 27.66
C LYS A 84 -21.64 -10.72 27.14
N VAL A 85 -21.47 -11.51 26.08
CA VAL A 85 -22.50 -12.43 25.58
C VAL A 85 -22.77 -13.53 26.62
N ARG A 86 -21.73 -14.12 27.19
CA ARG A 86 -21.85 -15.17 28.23
C ARG A 86 -22.56 -14.64 29.48
N GLU A 87 -22.34 -13.40 29.87
CA GLU A 87 -22.99 -12.72 30.98
C GLU A 87 -24.44 -12.34 30.67
N GLN A 88 -24.94 -12.62 29.48
CA GLN A 88 -26.30 -12.30 29.03
C GLN A 88 -26.67 -10.82 29.18
N ALA A 89 -25.71 -9.92 29.07
CA ALA A 89 -25.96 -8.49 29.18
C ALA A 89 -27.04 -8.05 28.17
N PRO A 90 -28.00 -7.18 28.53
CA PRO A 90 -29.19 -6.87 27.70
C PRO A 90 -28.90 -6.50 26.24
N GLN A 91 -27.81 -5.78 26.02
CA GLN A 91 -27.40 -5.31 24.69
C GLN A 91 -26.62 -6.36 23.88
N TRP A 92 -26.41 -7.58 24.42
CA TRP A 92 -25.60 -8.65 23.84
C TRP A 92 -26.37 -9.94 23.57
N ARG A 93 -27.71 -9.87 23.62
CA ARG A 93 -28.62 -11.04 23.47
C ARG A 93 -29.00 -11.30 21.99
N LYS A 94 -28.74 -10.36 21.07
CA LYS A 94 -29.13 -10.46 19.67
C LYS A 94 -27.88 -10.65 18.80
N PRO A 95 -27.78 -11.74 18.00
CA PRO A 95 -26.64 -11.98 17.10
C PRO A 95 -26.37 -10.83 16.14
N ASP A 96 -27.43 -10.21 15.60
CA ASP A 96 -27.26 -9.14 14.60
C ASP A 96 -26.60 -7.89 15.19
N VAL A 97 -26.95 -7.53 16.43
CA VAL A 97 -26.30 -6.41 17.15
C VAL A 97 -24.82 -6.71 17.38
N ILE A 98 -24.47 -7.97 17.67
CA ILE A 98 -23.08 -8.38 17.89
C ILE A 98 -22.30 -8.34 16.57
N ARG A 99 -22.92 -8.80 15.48
CA ARG A 99 -22.32 -8.72 14.13
C ARG A 99 -22.07 -7.26 13.71
N GLU A 100 -23.02 -6.38 13.95
CA GLU A 100 -22.85 -4.95 13.67
C GLU A 100 -21.69 -4.34 14.46
N ARG A 101 -21.58 -4.67 15.76
CA ARG A 101 -20.44 -4.22 16.57
C ARG A 101 -19.11 -4.77 16.07
N TYR A 102 -19.08 -6.00 15.60
CA TYR A 102 -17.92 -6.59 14.96
C TYR A 102 -17.52 -5.84 13.68
N LEU A 103 -18.48 -5.51 12.83
CA LEU A 103 -18.22 -4.73 11.60
C LEU A 103 -17.67 -3.34 11.93
N ARG A 104 -18.23 -2.65 12.92
CA ARG A 104 -17.69 -1.37 13.40
C ARG A 104 -16.27 -1.50 13.97
N LEU A 105 -15.96 -2.61 14.64
CA LEU A 105 -14.60 -2.93 15.08
C LEU A 105 -13.64 -3.08 13.89
N CYS A 106 -14.08 -3.80 12.85
CA CYS A 106 -13.31 -3.98 11.61
C CYS A 106 -13.02 -2.64 10.92
N GLU A 107 -14.02 -1.78 10.82
CA GLU A 107 -13.86 -0.42 10.26
C GLU A 107 -12.89 0.42 11.08
N ARG A 108 -13.04 0.45 12.40
CA ARG A 108 -12.15 1.19 13.32
C ARG A 108 -10.69 0.77 13.21
N LEU A 109 -10.42 -0.53 13.06
CA LEU A 109 -9.08 -1.08 12.93
C LEU A 109 -8.59 -1.14 11.49
N HIS A 110 -9.43 -0.75 10.51
CA HIS A 110 -9.15 -0.93 9.09
C HIS A 110 -8.73 -2.36 8.75
N MET A 111 -9.54 -3.32 9.22
CA MET A 111 -9.33 -4.75 9.03
C MET A 111 -10.49 -5.38 8.27
N PRO A 112 -10.23 -6.37 7.39
CA PRO A 112 -11.30 -7.09 6.71
C PRO A 112 -12.11 -7.95 7.69
N SER A 113 -13.43 -7.97 7.50
CA SER A 113 -14.33 -8.75 8.33
C SER A 113 -14.16 -10.26 8.20
N GLN A 114 -13.55 -10.71 7.12
CA GLN A 114 -13.22 -12.12 6.89
C GLN A 114 -12.08 -12.65 7.77
N ALA A 115 -11.37 -11.79 8.51
CA ALA A 115 -10.24 -12.20 9.36
C ALA A 115 -10.67 -13.15 10.49
N TYR A 116 -11.91 -13.03 10.98
CA TYR A 116 -12.51 -13.92 11.97
C TYR A 116 -13.93 -14.30 11.54
N GLU A 117 -14.24 -15.59 11.65
CA GLU A 117 -15.60 -16.14 11.54
C GLU A 117 -16.27 -16.14 12.92
N LEU A 118 -17.48 -15.60 13.01
CA LEU A 118 -18.29 -15.60 14.23
C LEU A 118 -19.41 -16.62 14.10
N LYS A 119 -19.56 -17.49 15.13
CA LYS A 119 -20.66 -18.45 15.25
C LYS A 119 -21.46 -18.17 16.49
N PHE A 120 -22.77 -18.28 16.37
CA PHE A 120 -23.72 -18.06 17.44
C PHE A 120 -24.59 -19.30 17.62
N GLU A 121 -24.74 -19.75 18.86
CA GLU A 121 -25.57 -20.88 19.23
C GLU A 121 -26.56 -20.43 20.31
N LYS A 122 -27.80 -20.86 20.19
CA LYS A 122 -28.83 -20.62 21.19
C LYS A 122 -29.12 -21.91 21.94
N SER A 123 -29.09 -21.85 23.27
CA SER A 123 -29.53 -22.92 24.16
C SER A 123 -30.61 -22.37 25.07
N GLY A 124 -31.89 -22.63 24.71
CA GLY A 124 -33.02 -21.95 25.30
C GLY A 124 -33.00 -20.45 25.06
N GLU A 125 -33.04 -19.65 26.12
CA GLU A 125 -32.92 -18.19 26.03
C GLU A 125 -31.47 -17.68 26.03
N ALA A 126 -30.49 -18.53 26.34
CA ALA A 126 -29.10 -18.15 26.44
C ALA A 126 -28.43 -18.16 25.04
N LEU A 127 -27.78 -17.06 24.73
CA LEU A 127 -26.93 -16.93 23.52
C LEU A 127 -25.49 -17.25 23.91
N SER A 128 -24.82 -18.07 23.10
CA SER A 128 -23.37 -18.25 23.15
C SER A 128 -22.72 -17.74 21.87
N MET A 129 -21.48 -17.28 21.99
CA MET A 129 -20.68 -16.78 20.87
C MET A 129 -19.34 -17.48 20.86
N SER A 130 -18.98 -18.04 19.71
CA SER A 130 -17.64 -18.51 19.41
C SER A 130 -17.08 -17.77 18.20
N PHE A 131 -15.76 -17.69 18.11
CA PHE A 131 -15.09 -17.10 16.97
C PHE A 131 -13.81 -17.86 16.64
N ARG A 132 -13.47 -17.88 15.37
CA ARG A 132 -12.29 -18.55 14.85
C ARG A 132 -11.58 -17.65 13.84
N LYS A 133 -10.24 -17.60 13.91
CA LYS A 133 -9.44 -16.93 12.89
C LYS A 133 -9.54 -17.70 11.58
N ASP A 134 -9.85 -17.02 10.48
CA ASP A 134 -9.79 -17.58 9.13
C ASP A 134 -8.33 -17.63 8.67
N VAL A 135 -7.69 -18.78 8.92
CA VAL A 135 -6.27 -18.98 8.60
C VAL A 135 -6.01 -18.90 7.10
N PRO A 136 -6.80 -19.53 6.21
CA PRO A 136 -6.63 -19.41 4.77
C PRO A 136 -6.67 -17.96 4.29
N PHE A 137 -7.67 -17.19 4.72
CA PHE A 137 -7.79 -15.78 4.37
C PHE A 137 -6.60 -14.95 4.86
N VAL A 138 -6.20 -15.12 6.13
CA VAL A 138 -5.07 -14.41 6.74
C VAL A 138 -3.77 -14.74 6.01
N SER A 139 -3.50 -16.01 5.73
CA SER A 139 -2.31 -16.45 5.00
C SER A 139 -2.28 -15.88 3.59
N HIS A 140 -3.41 -15.87 2.88
CA HIS A 140 -3.52 -15.27 1.56
C HIS A 140 -3.23 -13.76 1.59
N LYS A 141 -3.76 -13.04 2.58
CA LYS A 141 -3.44 -11.61 2.78
C LYS A 141 -1.95 -11.39 3.05
N GLN A 142 -1.35 -12.19 3.92
CA GLN A 142 0.07 -12.08 4.25
C GLN A 142 0.97 -12.41 3.05
N ALA A 143 0.55 -13.32 2.17
CA ALA A 143 1.27 -13.66 0.94
C ALA A 143 1.36 -12.50 -0.06
N MET A 144 0.50 -11.48 0.07
CA MET A 144 0.55 -10.27 -0.78
C MET A 144 1.42 -9.15 -0.21
N PHE A 145 1.88 -9.25 1.05
CA PHE A 145 2.64 -8.17 1.68
C PHE A 145 3.99 -7.96 1.00
N GLY A 146 4.35 -6.70 0.85
CA GLY A 146 5.57 -6.29 0.17
C GLY A 146 5.55 -6.44 -1.34
N LYS A 147 4.52 -7.04 -1.92
CA LYS A 147 4.39 -7.24 -3.36
C LYS A 147 3.69 -6.05 -4.01
N ASN A 148 4.15 -5.68 -5.21
CA ASN A 148 3.52 -4.68 -6.05
C ASN A 148 3.57 -5.15 -7.51
N ILE A 149 2.57 -4.73 -8.32
CA ILE A 149 2.47 -5.05 -9.74
C ILE A 149 2.71 -3.78 -10.54
N ILE A 150 3.60 -3.87 -11.52
CA ILE A 150 3.87 -2.84 -12.51
C ILE A 150 3.47 -3.41 -13.86
N ILE A 151 2.61 -2.69 -14.59
CA ILE A 151 2.18 -3.07 -15.94
C ILE A 151 2.57 -1.93 -16.87
N THR A 152 3.28 -2.26 -17.93
CA THR A 152 3.75 -1.28 -18.91
C THR A 152 3.65 -1.81 -20.34
N ASP A 153 3.46 -0.93 -21.28
CA ASP A 153 3.57 -1.19 -22.72
C ASP A 153 5.01 -1.05 -23.24
N ASN A 154 5.95 -0.60 -22.39
CA ASN A 154 7.38 -0.59 -22.72
C ASN A 154 7.97 -2.00 -22.59
N THR A 155 7.63 -2.87 -23.53
CA THR A 155 8.04 -4.29 -23.50
C THR A 155 9.54 -4.46 -23.73
N ASP A 156 10.19 -3.48 -24.38
CA ASP A 156 11.62 -3.49 -24.74
C ASP A 156 12.54 -3.04 -23.60
N TRP A 157 11.97 -2.42 -22.56
CA TRP A 157 12.75 -1.99 -21.42
C TRP A 157 13.27 -3.16 -20.60
N THR A 158 14.42 -2.99 -20.00
CA THR A 158 14.92 -3.96 -19.03
C THR A 158 14.03 -3.99 -17.78
N THR A 159 14.07 -5.08 -17.03
CA THR A 159 13.31 -5.17 -15.76
C THR A 159 13.76 -4.11 -14.76
N GLY A 160 15.08 -3.83 -14.72
CA GLY A 160 15.65 -2.77 -13.89
C GLY A 160 15.09 -1.39 -14.24
N ASP A 161 15.05 -1.03 -15.53
CA ASP A 161 14.53 0.26 -16.00
C ASP A 161 13.05 0.43 -15.65
N ILE A 162 12.23 -0.63 -15.83
CA ILE A 162 10.80 -0.61 -15.47
C ILE A 162 10.62 -0.36 -13.98
N VAL A 163 11.42 -1.03 -13.16
CA VAL A 163 11.34 -0.89 -11.68
C VAL A 163 11.84 0.50 -11.26
N GLU A 164 12.96 0.98 -11.79
CA GLU A 164 13.47 2.33 -11.47
C GLU A 164 12.47 3.42 -11.86
N ALA A 165 11.88 3.33 -13.05
CA ALA A 165 10.83 4.26 -13.46
C ALA A 165 9.61 4.26 -12.53
N SER A 166 9.22 3.08 -12.04
CA SER A 166 8.15 2.96 -11.04
C SER A 166 8.54 3.54 -9.68
N LEU A 167 9.78 3.34 -9.25
CA LEU A 167 10.30 3.93 -8.02
C LEU A 167 10.41 5.45 -8.11
N ASP A 168 10.75 5.98 -9.27
CA ASP A 168 10.85 7.42 -9.51
C ASP A 168 9.50 8.16 -9.52
N ARG A 169 8.38 7.43 -9.50
CA ARG A 169 7.03 8.01 -9.43
C ARG A 169 6.85 8.98 -8.26
N TRP A 170 7.52 8.74 -7.13
CA TRP A 170 7.50 9.64 -5.99
C TRP A 170 7.98 11.06 -6.34
N GLN A 171 8.88 11.20 -7.32
CA GLN A 171 9.36 12.50 -7.79
C GLN A 171 8.21 13.31 -8.39
N VAL A 172 7.35 12.65 -9.19
CA VAL A 172 6.15 13.28 -9.78
C VAL A 172 5.17 13.68 -8.67
N GLU A 173 4.91 12.79 -7.73
CA GLU A 173 4.03 13.06 -6.59
C GLU A 173 4.55 14.21 -5.73
N SER A 174 5.86 14.25 -5.48
CA SER A 174 6.52 15.35 -4.77
C SER A 174 6.35 16.68 -5.51
N ARG A 175 6.46 16.69 -6.85
CA ARG A 175 6.25 17.90 -7.65
C ARG A 175 4.81 18.39 -7.59
N PHE A 176 3.83 17.49 -7.65
CA PHE A 176 2.43 17.87 -7.44
C PHE A 176 2.18 18.43 -6.03
N ARG A 177 2.88 17.94 -5.02
CA ARG A 177 2.81 18.51 -3.67
C ARG A 177 3.40 19.92 -3.64
N SER A 178 4.63 20.10 -4.16
CA SER A 178 5.27 21.40 -4.24
C SER A 178 4.50 22.40 -5.10
N SER A 179 3.78 21.95 -6.12
CA SER A 179 2.95 22.85 -6.94
C SER A 179 1.76 23.41 -6.19
N LYS A 180 1.25 22.70 -5.18
CA LYS A 180 0.13 23.14 -4.34
C LYS A 180 0.56 23.99 -3.16
N ASP A 181 1.85 24.04 -2.88
CA ASP A 181 2.43 24.83 -1.80
C ASP A 181 2.45 26.29 -2.21
N GLU A 182 1.73 27.14 -1.47
CA GLU A 182 1.56 28.57 -1.77
C GLU A 182 2.87 29.34 -1.61
N ASP A 183 3.75 28.89 -0.73
CA ASP A 183 5.04 29.51 -0.47
C ASP A 183 6.09 29.19 -1.56
N LEU A 184 5.88 28.12 -2.33
CA LEU A 184 6.82 27.68 -3.36
C LEU A 184 6.38 28.08 -4.77
N VAL A 185 5.20 27.69 -5.19
CA VAL A 185 4.72 27.88 -6.58
C VAL A 185 3.32 28.46 -6.66
N GLY A 186 2.47 28.15 -5.68
CA GLY A 186 1.14 28.72 -5.54
C GLY A 186 0.19 28.47 -6.72
N THR A 187 0.06 27.21 -7.19
CA THR A 187 -0.94 26.91 -8.23
C THR A 187 -2.38 27.09 -7.76
N ARG A 188 -2.60 27.21 -6.44
CA ARG A 188 -3.91 27.45 -5.80
C ARG A 188 -3.77 28.57 -4.77
N PRO A 189 -4.84 29.36 -4.55
CA PRO A 189 -6.11 29.38 -5.30
C PRO A 189 -5.95 30.00 -6.70
N LEU A 190 -6.66 29.44 -7.68
CA LEU A 190 -6.75 30.05 -9.01
C LEU A 190 -7.64 31.30 -8.93
N ARG A 191 -7.02 32.49 -9.01
CA ARG A 191 -7.73 33.80 -8.95
C ARG A 191 -8.07 34.35 -10.33
N HIS A 192 -7.93 33.55 -11.38
CA HIS A 192 -8.15 33.94 -12.76
C HIS A 192 -9.45 33.33 -13.31
N TRP A 193 -10.20 34.12 -14.10
CA TRP A 193 -11.55 33.76 -14.58
C TRP A 193 -11.61 33.44 -16.08
N THR A 194 -10.56 33.79 -16.85
CA THR A 194 -10.49 33.52 -18.27
C THR A 194 -9.50 32.40 -18.57
N ASP A 195 -9.84 31.58 -19.59
CA ASP A 195 -9.03 30.43 -19.97
C ASP A 195 -7.58 30.81 -20.31
N SER A 196 -7.36 31.91 -21.04
CA SER A 196 -6.03 32.40 -21.37
C SER A 196 -5.20 32.76 -20.13
N LYS A 197 -5.79 33.42 -19.14
CA LYS A 197 -5.10 33.77 -17.89
C LYS A 197 -4.83 32.55 -17.03
N ILE A 198 -5.76 31.58 -16.98
CA ILE A 198 -5.54 30.30 -16.28
C ILE A 198 -4.39 29.55 -16.92
N ARG A 199 -4.34 29.44 -18.23
CA ARG A 199 -3.23 28.78 -18.95
C ARG A 199 -1.91 29.49 -18.71
N CYS A 200 -1.88 30.82 -18.77
CA CYS A 200 -0.67 31.61 -18.49
C CYS A 200 -0.16 31.38 -17.08
N HIS A 201 -1.05 31.41 -16.07
CA HIS A 201 -0.71 31.12 -14.70
C HIS A 201 -0.14 29.71 -14.51
N LEU A 202 -0.79 28.68 -15.05
CA LEU A 202 -0.32 27.30 -14.97
C LEU A 202 1.02 27.13 -15.69
N PHE A 203 1.20 27.77 -16.85
CA PHE A 203 2.48 27.77 -17.58
C PHE A 203 3.61 28.37 -16.72
N THR A 204 3.36 29.52 -16.10
CA THR A 204 4.32 30.17 -15.20
C THR A 204 4.68 29.27 -14.03
N CYS A 205 3.70 28.59 -13.41
CA CYS A 205 3.94 27.63 -12.34
C CYS A 205 4.79 26.45 -12.80
N VAL A 206 4.57 25.89 -13.99
CA VAL A 206 5.39 24.80 -14.55
C VAL A 206 6.81 25.26 -14.80
N VAL A 207 6.99 26.45 -15.33
CA VAL A 207 8.34 27.05 -15.53
C VAL A 207 9.05 27.23 -14.17
N ALA A 208 8.37 27.79 -13.17
CA ALA A 208 8.91 27.92 -11.81
C ALA A 208 9.34 26.58 -11.21
N MET A 209 8.50 25.54 -11.31
CA MET A 209 8.83 24.19 -10.84
C MET A 209 10.07 23.63 -11.57
N THR A 210 10.21 23.89 -12.86
CA THR A 210 11.35 23.43 -13.65
C THR A 210 12.65 24.09 -13.17
N TYR A 211 12.61 25.39 -12.89
CA TYR A 211 13.78 26.10 -12.32
C TYR A 211 14.12 25.60 -10.93
N LEU A 212 13.14 25.44 -10.03
CA LEU A 212 13.35 24.89 -8.69
C LEU A 212 14.03 23.52 -8.77
N ARG A 213 13.56 22.65 -9.67
CA ARG A 213 14.18 21.32 -9.86
C ARG A 213 15.63 21.44 -10.31
N ARG A 214 15.91 22.32 -11.24
CA ARG A 214 17.27 22.53 -11.73
C ARG A 214 18.21 23.04 -10.66
N ILE A 215 17.73 23.92 -9.79
CA ILE A 215 18.47 24.40 -8.61
C ILE A 215 18.75 23.24 -7.65
N GLU A 216 17.72 22.46 -7.29
CA GLU A 216 17.88 21.29 -6.40
C GLU A 216 18.91 20.28 -6.95
N LEU A 217 18.87 19.97 -8.25
CA LEU A 217 19.83 19.07 -8.86
C LEU A 217 21.26 19.61 -8.77
N LYS A 218 21.45 20.91 -8.99
CA LYS A 218 22.75 21.55 -8.84
C LYS A 218 23.24 21.56 -7.39
N MET A 219 22.34 21.84 -6.43
CA MET A 219 22.66 21.80 -5.00
C MET A 219 23.06 20.38 -4.57
N ASN A 220 22.30 19.37 -4.98
CA ASN A 220 22.61 17.97 -4.67
C ASN A 220 23.97 17.55 -5.29
N ALA A 221 24.26 17.95 -6.51
CA ALA A 221 25.55 17.69 -7.16
C ALA A 221 26.72 18.39 -6.44
N ALA A 222 26.46 19.52 -5.78
CA ALA A 222 27.43 20.24 -4.97
C ALA A 222 27.50 19.74 -3.50
N GLY A 223 26.79 18.66 -3.15
CA GLY A 223 26.74 18.10 -1.79
C GLY A 223 25.93 18.92 -0.78
N LEU A 224 25.23 19.95 -1.24
CA LEU A 224 24.39 20.80 -0.39
C LEU A 224 23.03 20.11 -0.19
N LYS A 225 22.82 19.51 0.98
CA LYS A 225 21.52 18.94 1.34
C LYS A 225 20.58 20.06 1.81
N ARG A 226 19.35 20.09 1.27
CA ARG A 226 18.29 20.94 1.81
C ARG A 226 17.97 20.46 3.23
N SER A 227 18.07 21.35 4.23
CA SER A 227 17.45 21.12 5.53
C SER A 227 15.93 21.11 5.33
N ALA A 228 15.28 20.06 5.79
CA ALA A 228 13.82 19.96 5.80
C ALA A 228 13.22 21.01 6.73
#